data_c3418e21da225b1bd43a7c116a89a08d
#
_entry.id   c3418e21da225b1bd43a7c116a89a08d
#
_cell.length_a   1.000
_cell.length_b   1.000
_cell.length_c   1.000
_cell.angle_alpha   90.00
_cell.angle_beta   90.00
_cell.angle_gamma   90.00
#
_symmetry.space_group_name_H-M   'P 1'
#
loop_
_entity.id
_entity.type
_entity.pdbx_description
1 polymer ?
#
loop_
_entity_poly.entity_id
_entity_poly.type
_entity_poly.pdbx_seq_one_letter_code
_entity_poly.pdbx_strand_id
1 'polypeptide(L)'
;MNRKQIIIALILLVSGIVNAQNADGVIGKYHLPNKLDVEIFKTGDIFSGKIIALNGFEDGQILDVKNPDKSKRKTPLLGKVIITDLVFDEDSKKWLNGIMYASEKGMHINLKVTEINDTEITVVGSKLFLWRTLKWKRINCL
;
A
#
# COMPACT_ATOMS: atom_id res chain seq x y z
N MET A 1 -42.02 29.04 -6.31
CA MET A 1 -41.14 27.99 -6.78
C MET A 1 -41.98 26.81 -7.21
N ASN A 2 -41.83 26.37 -8.44
CA ASN A 2 -42.66 25.29 -9.02
C ASN A 2 -42.18 23.93 -8.49
N ARG A 3 -43.11 22.98 -8.27
CA ARG A 3 -42.80 21.63 -7.78
C ARG A 3 -41.67 20.95 -8.57
N LYS A 4 -41.62 21.17 -9.89
CA LYS A 4 -40.56 20.68 -10.77
C LYS A 4 -39.20 21.26 -10.49
N GLN A 5 -39.12 22.52 -10.04
CA GLN A 5 -37.87 23.18 -9.70
C GLN A 5 -37.32 22.69 -8.36
N ILE A 6 -38.20 22.34 -7.42
CA ILE A 6 -37.81 21.76 -6.13
C ILE A 6 -37.20 20.37 -6.31
N ILE A 7 -37.75 19.55 -7.21
CA ILE A 7 -37.25 18.20 -7.52
C ILE A 7 -35.88 18.28 -8.19
N ILE A 8 -35.65 19.24 -9.11
CA ILE A 8 -34.36 19.42 -9.77
C ILE A 8 -33.30 19.91 -8.76
N ALA A 9 -33.65 20.80 -7.84
CA ALA A 9 -32.75 21.26 -6.78
C ALA A 9 -32.39 20.12 -5.80
N LEU A 10 -33.33 19.21 -5.52
CA LEU A 10 -33.09 18.04 -4.65
C LEU A 10 -32.17 17.00 -5.31
N ILE A 11 -32.28 16.84 -6.63
CA ILE A 11 -31.40 15.91 -7.40
C ILE A 11 -29.96 16.45 -7.46
N LEU A 12 -29.78 17.77 -7.51
CA LEU A 12 -28.45 18.38 -7.49
C LEU A 12 -27.77 18.32 -6.12
N LEU A 13 -28.54 18.17 -5.03
CA LEU A 13 -28.02 18.01 -3.67
C LEU A 13 -27.55 16.58 -3.34
N VAL A 14 -27.88 15.61 -4.18
CA VAL A 14 -27.40 14.21 -4.07
C VAL A 14 -26.17 13.97 -4.96
N SER A 15 -25.46 15.04 -5.35
CA SER A 15 -24.10 14.92 -5.86
C SER A 15 -23.24 14.35 -4.71
N GLY A 16 -23.17 13.04 -4.66
CA GLY A 16 -22.46 12.34 -3.63
C GLY A 16 -21.06 12.96 -3.45
N ILE A 17 -20.66 13.15 -2.23
CA ILE A 17 -19.28 13.47 -1.88
C ILE A 17 -18.47 12.24 -2.33
N VAL A 18 -18.02 12.26 -3.57
CA VAL A 18 -16.99 11.31 -4.02
C VAL A 18 -15.74 11.77 -3.29
N ASN A 19 -15.41 11.10 -2.18
CA ASN A 19 -14.13 11.29 -1.53
C ASN A 19 -13.05 10.82 -2.51
N ALA A 20 -12.54 11.75 -3.32
CA ALA A 20 -11.40 11.51 -4.18
C ALA A 20 -10.22 11.13 -3.29
N GLN A 21 -9.56 10.01 -3.59
CA GLN A 21 -8.36 9.58 -2.87
C GLN A 21 -7.30 10.69 -2.95
N ASN A 22 -6.74 11.03 -1.79
CA ASN A 22 -5.65 12.00 -1.67
C ASN A 22 -4.33 11.25 -1.71
N ALA A 23 -3.32 11.81 -2.39
CA ALA A 23 -2.00 11.22 -2.50
C ALA A 23 -1.41 10.79 -1.15
N ASP A 24 -1.52 11.61 -0.12
CA ASP A 24 -0.97 11.34 1.21
C ASP A 24 -1.82 10.36 2.04
N GLY A 25 -2.99 10.00 1.57
CA GLY A 25 -3.87 9.04 2.24
C GLY A 25 -3.28 7.63 2.39
N VAL A 26 -2.28 7.28 1.60
CA VAL A 26 -1.57 6.00 1.69
C VAL A 26 -0.54 5.96 2.81
N ILE A 27 -0.11 7.12 3.31
CA ILE A 27 0.86 7.20 4.42
C ILE A 27 0.24 6.58 5.68
N GLY A 28 0.96 5.67 6.31
CA GLY A 28 0.49 5.01 7.52
C GLY A 28 1.21 3.69 7.77
N LYS A 29 0.72 2.97 8.77
CA LYS A 29 1.24 1.66 9.18
C LYS A 29 0.23 0.59 8.83
N TYR A 30 0.73 -0.55 8.33
CA TYR A 30 -0.10 -1.63 7.80
C TYR A 30 0.40 -2.98 8.25
N HIS A 31 -0.56 -3.86 8.56
CA HIS A 31 -0.32 -5.27 8.79
C HIS A 31 -0.55 -6.06 7.50
N LEU A 32 0.46 -6.78 7.05
CA LEU A 32 0.46 -7.57 5.81
C LEU A 32 0.03 -9.02 6.07
N PRO A 33 -0.54 -9.70 5.08
CA PRO A 33 -0.92 -11.12 5.22
C PRO A 33 0.24 -12.05 5.59
N ASN A 34 1.47 -11.69 5.25
CA ASN A 34 2.68 -12.46 5.61
C ASN A 34 3.21 -12.18 7.03
N LYS A 35 2.42 -11.49 7.86
CA LYS A 35 2.70 -11.07 9.24
C LYS A 35 3.57 -9.82 9.40
N LEU A 36 4.30 -9.38 8.38
CA LEU A 36 5.09 -8.15 8.48
C LEU A 36 4.19 -6.94 8.73
N ASP A 37 4.66 -6.03 9.56
CA ASP A 37 4.11 -4.67 9.63
C ASP A 37 5.04 -3.73 8.86
N VAL A 38 4.45 -2.88 8.04
CA VAL A 38 5.18 -1.90 7.24
C VAL A 38 4.65 -0.50 7.49
N GLU A 39 5.53 0.48 7.38
CA GLU A 39 5.18 1.90 7.38
C GLU A 39 5.42 2.47 6.00
N ILE A 40 4.39 3.05 5.42
CA ILE A 40 4.50 3.82 4.17
C ILE A 40 4.77 5.27 4.53
N PHE A 41 5.82 5.82 3.96
CA PHE A 41 6.27 7.19 4.14
C PHE A 41 6.58 7.85 2.79
N LYS A 42 6.64 9.17 2.79
CA LYS A 42 6.82 9.96 1.57
C LYS A 42 8.16 10.69 1.61
N THR A 43 8.87 10.66 0.48
CA THR A 43 10.07 11.48 0.25
C THR A 43 9.90 12.19 -1.09
N GLY A 44 9.75 13.51 -1.09
CA GLY A 44 9.35 14.24 -2.29
C GLY A 44 7.97 13.76 -2.78
N ASP A 45 7.90 13.32 -4.03
CA ASP A 45 6.66 12.77 -4.63
C ASP A 45 6.64 11.23 -4.68
N ILE A 46 7.61 10.58 -4.03
CA ILE A 46 7.74 9.12 -4.02
C ILE A 46 7.36 8.57 -2.66
N PHE A 47 6.55 7.50 -2.68
CA PHE A 47 6.20 6.74 -1.49
C PHE A 47 7.05 5.50 -1.41
N SER A 48 7.53 5.22 -0.20
CA SER A 48 8.35 4.06 0.14
C SER A 48 7.74 3.34 1.33
N GLY A 49 8.16 2.10 1.57
CA GLY A 49 7.69 1.34 2.72
C GLY A 49 8.83 0.58 3.38
N LYS A 50 8.87 0.61 4.71
CA LYS A 50 9.86 -0.10 5.51
C LYS A 50 9.20 -1.05 6.51
N ILE A 51 9.90 -2.13 6.83
CA ILE A 51 9.46 -3.10 7.83
C ILE A 51 9.63 -2.48 9.23
N ILE A 52 8.54 -2.45 10.00
CA ILE A 52 8.54 -1.94 11.37
C ILE A 52 8.30 -3.00 12.43
N ALA A 53 7.78 -4.18 12.06
CA ALA A 53 7.65 -5.34 12.94
C ALA A 53 7.64 -6.63 12.14
N LEU A 54 8.16 -7.71 12.72
CA LEU A 54 8.25 -9.01 12.06
C LEU A 54 7.13 -9.97 12.47
N ASN A 55 6.62 -9.88 13.68
CA ASN A 55 5.47 -10.65 14.19
C ASN A 55 5.56 -12.19 13.97
N GLY A 56 6.78 -12.75 14.05
CA GLY A 56 7.01 -14.16 13.79
C GLY A 56 7.03 -14.53 12.30
N PHE A 57 7.33 -13.59 11.42
CA PHE A 57 7.49 -13.80 9.99
C PHE A 57 8.35 -15.05 9.70
N GLU A 58 7.88 -15.93 8.78
CA GLU A 58 8.58 -17.15 8.34
C GLU A 58 9.19 -17.94 9.52
N ASP A 59 8.36 -18.27 10.52
CA ASP A 59 8.75 -19.04 11.72
C ASP A 59 9.87 -18.40 12.55
N GLY A 60 9.95 -17.06 12.56
CA GLY A 60 10.92 -16.32 13.35
C GLY A 60 12.15 -15.86 12.59
N GLN A 61 12.10 -15.84 11.26
CA GLN A 61 13.17 -15.30 10.43
C GLN A 61 13.36 -13.80 10.71
N ILE A 62 14.59 -13.41 11.06
CA ILE A 62 14.95 -12.02 11.37
C ILE A 62 15.95 -11.42 10.38
N LEU A 63 16.61 -12.24 9.58
CA LEU A 63 17.58 -11.82 8.58
C LEU A 63 17.06 -12.08 7.17
N ASP A 64 17.61 -11.37 6.20
CA ASP A 64 17.21 -11.48 4.79
C ASP A 64 17.88 -12.67 4.10
N VAL A 65 17.65 -13.87 4.62
CA VAL A 65 18.35 -15.11 4.23
C VAL A 65 18.09 -15.55 2.80
N LYS A 66 16.99 -15.07 2.18
CA LYS A 66 16.65 -15.41 0.79
C LYS A 66 17.07 -14.34 -0.20
N ASN A 67 17.82 -13.32 0.23
CA ASN A 67 18.27 -12.28 -0.70
C ASN A 67 19.08 -12.90 -1.84
N PRO A 68 18.78 -12.55 -3.11
CA PRO A 68 19.56 -13.01 -4.27
C PRO A 68 21.04 -12.64 -4.17
N ASP A 69 21.33 -11.46 -3.60
CA ASP A 69 22.70 -11.05 -3.27
C ASP A 69 23.14 -11.74 -1.97
N LYS A 70 24.02 -12.71 -2.09
CA LYS A 70 24.54 -13.48 -0.94
C LYS A 70 25.18 -12.61 0.14
N SER A 71 25.77 -11.47 -0.24
CA SER A 71 26.39 -10.54 0.70
C SER A 71 25.39 -9.85 1.62
N LYS A 72 24.10 -9.83 1.24
CA LYS A 72 23.02 -9.19 1.99
C LYS A 72 22.21 -10.15 2.86
N ARG A 73 22.49 -11.46 2.83
CA ARG A 73 21.70 -12.47 3.55
C ARG A 73 21.78 -12.41 5.07
N LYS A 74 22.77 -11.71 5.59
CA LYS A 74 22.95 -11.46 7.03
C LYS A 74 22.44 -10.08 7.48
N THR A 75 21.79 -9.33 6.59
CA THR A 75 21.22 -8.03 6.94
C THR A 75 19.86 -8.21 7.64
N PRO A 76 19.58 -7.39 8.67
CA PRO A 76 18.28 -7.46 9.35
C PRO A 76 17.12 -7.10 8.43
N LEU A 77 16.00 -7.79 8.61
CA LEU A 77 14.74 -7.43 7.95
C LEU A 77 14.10 -6.22 8.62
N LEU A 78 14.17 -6.11 9.95
CA LEU A 78 13.59 -4.97 10.66
C LEU A 78 14.26 -3.66 10.21
N GLY A 79 13.46 -2.69 9.81
CA GLY A 79 13.93 -1.40 9.28
C GLY A 79 14.27 -1.41 7.79
N LYS A 80 14.24 -2.57 7.13
CA LYS A 80 14.53 -2.66 5.69
C LYS A 80 13.44 -1.97 4.89
N VAL A 81 13.85 -1.12 3.94
CA VAL A 81 12.95 -0.55 2.94
C VAL A 81 12.66 -1.64 1.89
N ILE A 82 11.41 -2.05 1.81
CA ILE A 82 10.97 -3.11 0.90
C ILE A 82 10.02 -2.60 -0.20
N ILE A 83 9.51 -1.39 -0.07
CA ILE A 83 8.66 -0.75 -1.10
C ILE A 83 9.37 0.53 -1.55
N THR A 84 9.53 0.68 -2.86
CA THR A 84 10.15 1.84 -3.51
C THR A 84 9.34 2.28 -4.72
N ASP A 85 9.62 3.49 -5.21
CA ASP A 85 9.13 4.02 -6.50
C ASP A 85 7.61 4.14 -6.66
N LEU A 86 6.85 4.07 -5.58
CA LEU A 86 5.41 4.20 -5.62
C LEU A 86 5.03 5.69 -5.79
N VAL A 87 4.29 6.00 -6.85
CA VAL A 87 3.90 7.37 -7.22
C VAL A 87 2.39 7.47 -7.36
N PHE A 88 1.81 8.56 -6.82
CA PHE A 88 0.39 8.82 -6.99
C PHE A 88 0.09 9.35 -8.39
N ASP A 89 -0.87 8.72 -9.06
CA ASP A 89 -1.37 9.11 -10.38
C ASP A 89 -2.67 9.92 -10.20
N GLU A 90 -2.63 11.20 -10.57
CA GLU A 90 -3.76 12.11 -10.40
C GLU A 90 -4.97 11.72 -11.27
N ASP A 91 -4.75 11.11 -12.42
CA ASP A 91 -5.82 10.74 -13.34
C ASP A 91 -6.61 9.53 -12.83
N SER A 92 -5.93 8.48 -12.43
CA SER A 92 -6.57 7.24 -11.92
C SER A 92 -6.86 7.30 -10.41
N LYS A 93 -6.26 8.24 -9.68
CA LYS A 93 -6.31 8.31 -8.21
C LYS A 93 -5.78 7.06 -7.52
N LYS A 94 -4.76 6.45 -8.12
CA LYS A 94 -4.08 5.25 -7.64
C LYS A 94 -2.59 5.52 -7.46
N TRP A 95 -1.94 4.68 -6.67
CA TRP A 95 -0.49 4.69 -6.51
C TRP A 95 0.11 3.62 -7.40
N LEU A 96 0.94 4.02 -8.35
CA LEU A 96 1.46 3.18 -9.43
C LEU A 96 2.99 3.09 -9.36
N ASN A 97 3.54 2.19 -10.18
CA ASN A 97 4.98 2.02 -10.42
C ASN A 97 5.79 1.56 -9.21
N GLY A 98 5.14 1.11 -8.15
CA GLY A 98 5.84 0.59 -6.99
C GLY A 98 6.61 -0.70 -7.29
N ILE A 99 7.72 -0.87 -6.60
CA ILE A 99 8.49 -2.10 -6.55
C ILE A 99 8.50 -2.58 -5.10
N MET A 100 8.14 -3.84 -4.88
CA MET A 100 8.19 -4.44 -3.55
C MET A 100 9.14 -5.63 -3.54
N TYR A 101 9.99 -5.67 -2.53
CA TYR A 101 10.82 -6.83 -2.25
C TYR A 101 10.06 -7.82 -1.36
N ALA A 102 9.72 -8.98 -1.92
CA ALA A 102 9.08 -10.07 -1.20
C ALA A 102 10.15 -10.91 -0.48
N SER A 103 10.39 -10.60 0.78
CA SER A 103 11.48 -11.20 1.57
C SER A 103 11.31 -12.70 1.77
N GLU A 104 10.06 -13.20 1.80
CA GLU A 104 9.75 -14.63 1.90
C GLU A 104 10.16 -15.43 0.67
N LYS A 105 10.34 -14.76 -0.46
CA LYS A 105 10.72 -15.37 -1.74
C LYS A 105 12.06 -14.90 -2.27
N GLY A 106 12.61 -13.84 -1.71
CA GLY A 106 13.85 -13.23 -2.19
C GLY A 106 13.73 -12.66 -3.60
N MET A 107 12.61 -12.03 -3.92
CA MET A 107 12.34 -11.51 -5.27
C MET A 107 11.61 -10.17 -5.24
N HIS A 108 11.81 -9.37 -6.29
CA HIS A 108 11.07 -8.14 -6.49
C HIS A 108 9.81 -8.38 -7.31
N ILE A 109 8.73 -7.71 -6.93
CA ILE A 109 7.45 -7.72 -7.63
C ILE A 109 7.02 -6.27 -7.90
N ASN A 110 6.15 -6.08 -8.90
CA ASN A 110 5.49 -4.81 -9.12
C ASN A 110 4.37 -4.62 -8.09
N LEU A 111 4.19 -3.40 -7.61
CA LEU A 111 3.18 -3.07 -6.62
C LEU A 111 2.40 -1.83 -7.03
N LYS A 112 1.10 -1.88 -6.88
CA LYS A 112 0.23 -0.70 -6.94
C LYS A 112 -0.78 -0.73 -5.81
N VAL A 113 -1.24 0.45 -5.40
CA VAL A 113 -2.35 0.60 -4.45
C VAL A 113 -3.53 1.15 -5.23
N THR A 114 -4.65 0.45 -5.19
CA THR A 114 -5.83 0.79 -6.00
C THR A 114 -6.94 1.45 -5.21
N GLU A 115 -7.04 1.17 -3.92
CA GLU A 115 -8.04 1.74 -3.03
C GLU A 115 -7.48 1.95 -1.65
N ILE A 116 -7.94 3.00 -0.99
CA ILE A 116 -7.67 3.26 0.42
C ILE A 116 -8.98 3.59 1.15
N ASN A 117 -9.08 3.19 2.40
CA ASN A 117 -10.12 3.63 3.32
C ASN A 117 -9.56 3.71 4.74
N ASP A 118 -10.40 3.96 5.75
CA ASP A 118 -9.95 4.18 7.12
C ASP A 118 -9.40 2.92 7.80
N THR A 119 -9.72 1.72 7.30
CA THR A 119 -9.37 0.44 7.94
C THR A 119 -8.34 -0.37 7.18
N GLU A 120 -8.25 -0.18 5.86
CA GLU A 120 -7.37 -0.99 5.01
C GLU A 120 -7.02 -0.30 3.70
N ILE A 121 -6.02 -0.82 3.02
CA ILE A 121 -5.72 -0.49 1.64
C ILE A 121 -5.77 -1.75 0.78
N THR A 122 -6.15 -1.57 -0.48
CA THR A 122 -6.14 -2.62 -1.49
C THR A 122 -4.89 -2.48 -2.34
N VAL A 123 -4.08 -3.52 -2.38
CA VAL A 123 -2.84 -3.56 -3.16
C VAL A 123 -2.91 -4.66 -4.21
N VAL A 124 -2.22 -4.44 -5.32
CA VAL A 124 -2.05 -5.45 -6.36
C VAL A 124 -0.55 -5.67 -6.55
N GLY A 125 -0.11 -6.88 -6.26
CA GLY A 125 1.23 -7.35 -6.57
C GLY A 125 1.22 -8.13 -7.89
N SER A 126 2.23 -7.91 -8.74
CA SER A 126 2.31 -8.62 -10.01
C SER A 126 3.75 -8.92 -10.40
N LYS A 127 3.92 -10.05 -11.10
CA LYS A 127 5.18 -10.42 -11.74
C LYS A 127 4.89 -11.22 -12.99
N LEU A 128 5.40 -10.77 -14.13
CA LEU A 128 5.08 -11.34 -15.46
C LEU A 128 3.56 -11.36 -15.69
N PHE A 129 2.96 -12.54 -15.90
CA PHE A 129 1.52 -12.70 -16.17
C PHE A 129 0.69 -12.93 -14.89
N LEU A 130 1.33 -13.05 -13.73
CA LEU A 130 0.66 -13.33 -12.46
C LEU A 130 0.44 -12.05 -11.69
N TRP A 131 -0.75 -11.90 -11.15
CA TRP A 131 -1.10 -10.81 -10.24
C TRP A 131 -1.95 -11.33 -9.10
N ARG A 132 -1.89 -10.64 -7.96
CA ARG A 132 -2.69 -10.95 -6.78
C ARG A 132 -3.15 -9.66 -6.14
N THR A 133 -4.43 -9.62 -5.79
CA THR A 133 -5.02 -8.51 -5.02
C THR A 133 -5.07 -8.91 -3.55
N LEU A 134 -4.57 -8.04 -2.69
CA LEU A 134 -4.50 -8.24 -1.24
C LEU A 134 -5.04 -7.04 -0.50
N LYS A 135 -5.51 -7.27 0.71
CA LYS A 135 -5.90 -6.23 1.67
C LYS A 135 -4.84 -6.12 2.76
N TRP A 136 -4.33 -4.91 2.97
CA TRP A 136 -3.43 -4.61 4.08
C TRP A 136 -4.18 -3.79 5.11
N LYS A 137 -4.28 -4.29 6.32
CA LYS A 137 -5.02 -3.65 7.42
C LYS A 137 -4.22 -2.50 7.99
N ARG A 138 -4.87 -1.35 8.19
CA ARG A 138 -4.25 -0.24 8.91
C ARG A 138 -4.04 -0.60 10.37
N ILE A 139 -2.87 -0.24 10.88
CA ILE A 139 -2.57 -0.29 12.30
C ILE A 139 -2.91 1.10 12.85
N ASN A 140 -3.97 1.16 13.64
CA ASN A 140 -4.36 2.40 14.31
C ASN A 140 -3.56 2.52 15.61
N CYS A 141 -2.71 3.52 15.69
CA CYS A 141 -2.10 3.92 16.95
C CYS A 141 -3.16 4.66 17.78
N LEU A 142 -3.61 4.04 18.86
CA LEU A 142 -4.41 4.72 19.88
C LEU A 142 -3.52 5.61 20.73
#